data_c84c4b52179e0a2db7a243a64cf580d6
#
_entry.id   c84c4b52179e0a2db7a243a64cf580d6
#
_cell.length_a   1.000
_cell.length_b   1.000
_cell.length_c   1.000
_cell.angle_alpha   90.00
_cell.angle_beta   90.00
_cell.angle_gamma   90.00
#
_symmetry.space_group_name_H-M   'P 1'
#
loop_
_entity.id
_entity.type
_entity.pdbx_description
1 polymer ?
#
loop_
_entity_poly.entity_id
_entity_poly.type
_entity_poly.pdbx_seq_one_letter_code
_entity_poly.pdbx_strand_id
1 'polypeptide(L)'
;MTASWRLGLQALEMLVLGDLLGYWLHRAFHGRTLWKFHAIHHCSRDLDWLSSVRLHPFNDWLTRWAQVTALVVLGFSPTAVAAYAPFLTFYAVFLHANVSWGFGPVGRLVASPKFHRWHHTSEDEGLDKNFAGLLPIFDVVFGTYYMPKGRLPQAFGLKNEVIPESFWRQLAYPFRRERPRLPVSA
;
A
#
# COMPACT_ATOMS: atom_id res chain seq x y z
N MET A 1 -7.75 34.36 10.40
CA MET A 1 -8.12 32.98 10.00
C MET A 1 -8.81 32.34 11.19
N THR A 2 -10.00 31.80 11.00
CA THR A 2 -10.77 31.12 12.06
C THR A 2 -10.10 29.78 12.43
N ALA A 3 -10.35 29.30 13.65
CA ALA A 3 -9.78 28.01 14.12
C ALA A 3 -10.09 26.83 13.18
N SER A 4 -11.26 26.83 12.54
CA SER A 4 -11.70 25.80 11.59
C SER A 4 -10.83 25.74 10.32
N TRP A 5 -10.40 26.88 9.78
CA TRP A 5 -9.49 26.93 8.62
C TRP A 5 -8.12 26.36 8.95
N ARG A 6 -7.62 26.60 10.15
CA ARG A 6 -6.34 26.03 10.61
C ARG A 6 -6.41 24.51 10.74
N LEU A 7 -7.51 23.97 11.25
CA LEU A 7 -7.73 22.52 11.36
C LEU A 7 -7.84 21.86 9.98
N GLY A 8 -8.58 22.46 9.04
CA GLY A 8 -8.69 21.95 7.68
C GLY A 8 -7.34 21.91 6.94
N LEU A 9 -6.54 22.99 7.08
CA LEU A 9 -5.22 23.06 6.49
C LEU A 9 -4.27 22.00 7.09
N GLN A 10 -4.25 21.88 8.41
CA GLN A 10 -3.45 20.85 9.09
C GLN A 10 -3.85 19.43 8.66
N ALA A 11 -5.14 19.15 8.51
CA ALA A 11 -5.60 17.86 8.02
C ALA A 11 -5.09 17.57 6.59
N LEU A 12 -5.16 18.57 5.70
CA LEU A 12 -4.65 18.44 4.33
C LEU A 12 -3.13 18.24 4.32
N GLU A 13 -2.39 19.04 5.08
CA GLU A 13 -0.93 18.90 5.20
C GLU A 13 -0.55 17.50 5.71
N MET A 14 -1.25 17.01 6.73
CA MET A 14 -1.03 15.67 7.29
C MET A 14 -1.34 14.55 6.28
N LEU A 15 -2.43 14.69 5.49
CA LEU A 15 -2.76 13.76 4.42
C LEU A 15 -1.64 13.73 3.36
N VAL A 16 -1.19 14.89 2.91
CA VAL A 16 -0.16 14.99 1.87
C VAL A 16 1.18 14.46 2.35
N LEU A 17 1.65 14.91 3.52
CA LEU A 17 2.96 14.50 4.05
C LEU A 17 2.97 13.04 4.49
N GLY A 18 1.89 12.59 5.13
CA GLY A 18 1.75 11.21 5.57
C GLY A 18 1.69 10.23 4.39
N ASP A 19 0.97 10.59 3.32
CA ASP A 19 0.90 9.74 2.13
C ASP A 19 2.18 9.79 1.29
N LEU A 20 2.86 10.94 1.20
CA LEU A 20 4.18 11.04 0.56
C LEU A 20 5.20 10.13 1.25
N LEU A 21 5.23 10.12 2.58
CA LEU A 21 6.09 9.22 3.34
C LEU A 21 5.65 7.76 3.14
N GLY A 22 4.34 7.50 3.17
CA GLY A 22 3.77 6.20 2.87
C GLY A 22 4.16 5.68 1.49
N TYR A 23 4.10 6.52 0.47
CA TYR A 23 4.54 6.21 -0.90
C TYR A 23 6.00 5.72 -0.93
N TRP A 24 6.92 6.46 -0.31
CA TRP A 24 8.35 6.11 -0.33
C TRP A 24 8.64 4.85 0.48
N LEU A 25 7.98 4.67 1.63
CA LEU A 25 8.09 3.43 2.42
C LEU A 25 7.54 2.23 1.66
N HIS A 26 6.38 2.36 1.03
CA HIS A 26 5.75 1.31 0.24
C HIS A 26 6.65 0.93 -0.95
N ARG A 27 7.17 1.91 -1.67
CA ARG A 27 8.15 1.68 -2.74
C ARG A 27 9.43 1.02 -2.23
N ALA A 28 9.91 1.38 -1.04
CA ALA A 28 11.05 0.73 -0.40
C ALA A 28 10.75 -0.74 -0.02
N PHE A 29 9.50 -1.04 0.39
CA PHE A 29 9.08 -2.42 0.64
C PHE A 29 9.05 -3.29 -0.62
N HIS A 30 8.90 -2.73 -1.81
CA HIS A 30 9.10 -3.42 -3.07
C HIS A 30 10.57 -3.62 -3.43
N GLY A 31 11.49 -2.98 -2.70
CA GLY A 31 12.92 -3.20 -2.86
C GLY A 31 13.40 -4.54 -2.29
N ARG A 32 14.48 -5.07 -2.86
CA ARG A 32 15.04 -6.40 -2.59
C ARG A 32 15.12 -6.80 -1.11
N THR A 33 15.47 -5.84 -0.23
CA THR A 33 15.69 -6.12 1.20
C THR A 33 14.39 -6.26 1.99
N LEU A 34 13.42 -5.38 1.71
CA LEU A 34 12.17 -5.30 2.46
C LEU A 34 11.03 -6.12 1.83
N TRP A 35 11.15 -6.48 0.55
CA TRP A 35 10.17 -7.29 -0.17
C TRP A 35 9.74 -8.55 0.60
N LYS A 36 10.65 -9.22 1.23
CA LYS A 36 10.38 -10.45 2.00
C LYS A 36 9.32 -10.29 3.09
N PHE A 37 9.13 -9.08 3.62
CA PHE A 37 8.08 -8.75 4.58
C PHE A 37 6.78 -8.38 3.86
N HIS A 38 6.88 -7.72 2.70
CA HIS A 38 5.76 -7.23 1.93
C HIS A 38 5.17 -8.28 0.98
N ALA A 39 5.94 -9.26 0.57
CA ALA A 39 5.48 -10.41 -0.22
C ALA A 39 4.30 -11.15 0.42
N ILE A 40 4.22 -11.16 1.76
CA ILE A 40 3.08 -11.73 2.50
C ILE A 40 1.78 -10.99 2.17
N HIS A 41 1.85 -9.67 2.00
CA HIS A 41 0.73 -8.84 1.60
C HIS A 41 0.30 -9.12 0.15
N HIS A 42 1.26 -9.29 -0.75
CA HIS A 42 1.02 -9.54 -2.17
C HIS A 42 0.68 -11.00 -2.51
N CYS A 43 0.73 -11.94 -1.55
CA CYS A 43 0.57 -13.36 -1.88
C CYS A 43 -0.89 -13.81 -2.09
N SER A 44 -1.88 -12.96 -1.84
CA SER A 44 -3.30 -13.29 -2.06
C SER A 44 -3.59 -13.46 -3.55
N ARG A 45 -4.12 -14.62 -3.95
CA ARG A 45 -4.55 -14.88 -5.32
C ARG A 45 -5.89 -14.26 -5.65
N ASP A 46 -6.73 -14.10 -4.63
CA ASP A 46 -7.99 -13.37 -4.69
C ASP A 46 -7.84 -12.12 -3.83
N LEU A 47 -7.92 -10.95 -4.45
CA LEU A 47 -7.78 -9.69 -3.75
C LEU A 47 -9.14 -9.21 -3.26
N ASP A 48 -9.28 -9.17 -1.95
CA ASP A 48 -10.44 -8.67 -1.24
C ASP A 48 -10.04 -7.82 -0.01
N TRP A 49 -11.03 -7.33 0.72
CA TRP A 49 -10.79 -6.48 1.90
C TRP A 49 -9.96 -7.16 3.00
N LEU A 50 -9.99 -8.51 3.12
CA LEU A 50 -9.15 -9.25 4.07
C LEU A 50 -7.68 -9.20 3.69
N SER A 51 -7.37 -9.02 2.41
CA SER A 51 -5.99 -8.86 1.95
C SER A 51 -5.32 -7.62 2.56
N SER A 52 -6.10 -6.58 2.95
CA SER A 52 -5.59 -5.38 3.60
C SER A 52 -4.92 -5.66 4.95
N VAL A 53 -5.40 -6.66 5.69
CA VAL A 53 -4.88 -7.03 7.01
C VAL A 53 -3.88 -8.19 6.95
N ARG A 54 -3.66 -8.77 5.77
CA ARG A 54 -2.65 -9.80 5.56
C ARG A 54 -1.28 -9.14 5.41
N LEU A 55 -0.67 -8.80 6.51
CA LEU A 55 0.60 -8.09 6.58
C LEU A 55 1.55 -8.79 7.56
N HIS A 56 2.86 -8.74 7.27
CA HIS A 56 3.84 -9.06 8.29
C HIS A 56 3.87 -7.94 9.34
N PRO A 57 3.85 -8.25 10.66
CA PRO A 57 3.84 -7.22 11.72
C PRO A 57 4.95 -6.18 11.59
N PHE A 58 6.15 -6.58 11.13
CA PHE A 58 7.25 -5.66 10.89
C PHE A 58 6.93 -4.62 9.81
N ASN A 59 6.23 -5.03 8.74
CA ASN A 59 5.82 -4.11 7.69
C ASN A 59 4.87 -3.03 8.24
N ASP A 60 3.81 -3.44 8.92
CA ASP A 60 2.83 -2.51 9.51
C ASP A 60 3.47 -1.61 10.58
N TRP A 61 4.27 -2.21 11.48
CA TRP A 61 4.97 -1.48 12.52
C TRP A 61 5.92 -0.40 11.94
N LEU A 62 6.79 -0.77 11.00
CA LEU A 62 7.75 0.17 10.42
C LEU A 62 7.05 1.34 9.71
N THR A 63 6.02 1.04 8.91
CA THR A 63 5.27 2.05 8.18
C THR A 63 4.57 3.02 9.14
N ARG A 64 3.82 2.51 10.11
CA ARG A 64 3.08 3.35 11.07
C ARG A 64 4.02 4.13 11.97
N TRP A 65 5.06 3.47 12.50
CA TRP A 65 6.04 4.13 13.34
C TRP A 65 6.72 5.30 12.61
N ALA A 66 7.17 5.09 11.38
CA ALA A 66 7.81 6.13 10.60
C ALA A 66 6.86 7.30 10.29
N GLN A 67 5.60 7.00 9.89
CA GLN A 67 4.60 8.04 9.63
C GLN A 67 4.25 8.84 10.90
N VAL A 68 3.95 8.17 11.99
CA VAL A 68 3.61 8.83 13.28
C VAL A 68 4.77 9.68 13.78
N THR A 69 5.99 9.12 13.79
CA THR A 69 7.18 9.84 14.25
C THR A 69 7.43 11.08 13.39
N ALA A 70 7.39 10.95 12.07
CA ALA A 70 7.60 12.09 11.17
C ALA A 70 6.55 13.18 11.38
N LEU A 71 5.27 12.84 11.47
CA LEU A 71 4.20 13.82 11.69
C LEU A 71 4.32 14.52 13.03
N VAL A 72 4.67 13.78 14.10
CA VAL A 72 4.89 14.39 15.43
C VAL A 72 6.12 15.31 15.43
N VAL A 73 7.22 14.91 14.80
CA VAL A 73 8.44 15.75 14.67
C VAL A 73 8.16 17.00 13.84
N LEU A 74 7.28 16.93 12.85
CA LEU A 74 6.84 18.10 12.06
C LEU A 74 5.86 19.02 12.82
N GLY A 75 5.49 18.67 14.06
CA GLY A 75 4.68 19.53 14.93
C GLY A 75 3.18 19.28 14.85
N PHE A 76 2.73 18.21 14.19
CA PHE A 76 1.31 17.82 14.25
C PHE A 76 0.94 17.31 15.64
N SER A 77 -0.25 17.67 16.12
CA SER A 77 -0.67 17.25 17.45
C SER A 77 -0.87 15.72 17.51
N PRO A 78 -0.48 15.06 18.62
CA PRO A 78 -0.70 13.62 18.78
C PRO A 78 -2.17 13.21 18.62
N THR A 79 -3.11 14.08 19.03
CA THR A 79 -4.56 13.85 18.86
C THR A 79 -4.96 13.82 17.38
N ALA A 80 -4.43 14.75 16.56
CA ALA A 80 -4.70 14.77 15.14
C ALA A 80 -4.11 13.51 14.44
N VAL A 81 -2.89 13.13 14.81
CA VAL A 81 -2.24 11.91 14.28
C VAL A 81 -3.02 10.65 14.70
N ALA A 82 -3.53 10.61 15.95
CA ALA A 82 -4.36 9.49 16.43
C ALA A 82 -5.70 9.37 15.67
N ALA A 83 -6.28 10.49 15.23
CA ALA A 83 -7.48 10.47 14.39
C ALA A 83 -7.19 10.07 12.93
N TYR A 84 -6.00 10.39 12.42
CA TYR A 84 -5.56 10.07 11.07
C TYR A 84 -5.34 8.56 10.86
N ALA A 85 -4.80 7.85 11.84
CA ALA A 85 -4.46 6.43 11.71
C ALA A 85 -5.69 5.52 11.43
N PRO A 86 -6.83 5.63 12.12
CA PRO A 86 -8.05 4.90 11.77
C PRO A 86 -8.56 5.22 10.36
N PHE A 87 -8.53 6.48 9.95
CA PHE A 87 -8.91 6.88 8.60
C PHE A 87 -8.10 6.12 7.55
N LEU A 88 -6.77 6.09 7.67
CA LEU A 88 -5.92 5.33 6.74
C LEU A 88 -6.22 3.84 6.76
N THR A 89 -6.51 3.27 7.93
CA THR A 89 -6.85 1.86 8.05
C THR A 89 -8.13 1.52 7.29
N PHE A 90 -9.20 2.29 7.49
CA PHE A 90 -10.45 2.09 6.75
C PHE A 90 -10.28 2.34 5.25
N TYR A 91 -9.46 3.33 4.88
CA TYR A 91 -9.18 3.59 3.48
C TYR A 91 -8.39 2.44 2.84
N ALA A 92 -7.42 1.86 3.53
CA ALA A 92 -6.71 0.67 3.06
C ALA A 92 -7.66 -0.53 2.85
N VAL A 93 -8.58 -0.78 3.78
CA VAL A 93 -9.62 -1.81 3.62
C VAL A 93 -10.48 -1.55 2.38
N PHE A 94 -10.89 -0.30 2.16
CA PHE A 94 -11.63 0.11 0.98
C PHE A 94 -10.85 -0.10 -0.32
N LEU A 95 -9.56 0.25 -0.36
CA LEU A 95 -8.71 0.06 -1.55
C LEU A 95 -8.59 -1.41 -1.98
N HIS A 96 -8.61 -2.33 -1.01
CA HIS A 96 -8.56 -3.78 -1.28
C HIS A 96 -9.92 -4.39 -1.62
N ALA A 97 -11.01 -3.62 -1.53
CA ALA A 97 -12.33 -4.14 -1.85
C ALA A 97 -12.39 -4.71 -3.27
N ASN A 98 -13.11 -5.83 -3.44
CA ASN A 98 -13.28 -6.48 -4.73
C ASN A 98 -14.31 -5.74 -5.60
N VAL A 99 -13.99 -4.49 -5.96
CA VAL A 99 -14.80 -3.63 -6.83
C VAL A 99 -13.94 -3.01 -7.93
N SER A 100 -14.56 -2.64 -9.04
CA SER A 100 -13.87 -2.11 -10.23
C SER A 100 -13.83 -0.57 -10.28
N TRP A 101 -14.09 0.10 -9.16
CA TRP A 101 -14.18 1.57 -9.11
C TRP A 101 -12.83 2.23 -9.37
N GLY A 102 -12.79 3.11 -10.38
CA GLY A 102 -11.56 3.77 -10.85
C GLY A 102 -11.58 5.30 -10.78
N PHE A 103 -12.68 5.93 -10.37
CA PHE A 103 -12.89 7.36 -10.17
C PHE A 103 -12.61 8.27 -11.39
N GLY A 104 -12.46 7.70 -12.61
CA GLY A 104 -12.25 8.47 -13.83
C GLY A 104 -11.07 9.46 -13.73
N PRO A 105 -11.27 10.75 -14.11
CA PRO A 105 -10.21 11.75 -14.04
C PRO A 105 -9.68 12.03 -12.64
N VAL A 106 -10.55 11.93 -11.61
CA VAL A 106 -10.21 12.15 -10.19
C VAL A 106 -9.31 11.04 -9.66
N GLY A 107 -9.26 9.87 -10.30
CA GLY A 107 -8.41 8.75 -9.94
C GLY A 107 -6.90 9.02 -10.04
N ARG A 108 -6.47 10.18 -10.56
CA ARG A 108 -5.07 10.64 -10.44
C ARG A 108 -4.79 11.43 -9.18
N LEU A 109 -5.83 11.86 -8.46
CA LEU A 109 -5.72 12.61 -7.22
C LEU A 109 -6.11 11.78 -6.01
N VAL A 110 -7.07 10.83 -6.18
CA VAL A 110 -7.58 10.00 -5.10
C VAL A 110 -7.46 8.54 -5.51
N ALA A 111 -6.78 7.74 -4.71
CA ALA A 111 -6.59 6.32 -4.97
C ALA A 111 -7.92 5.57 -4.95
N SER A 112 -8.10 4.68 -5.91
CA SER A 112 -9.31 3.89 -6.06
C SER A 112 -9.01 2.40 -5.88
N PRO A 113 -10.00 1.56 -5.60
CA PRO A 113 -9.82 0.10 -5.60
C PRO A 113 -9.18 -0.41 -6.90
N LYS A 114 -9.60 0.09 -8.07
CA LYS A 114 -8.99 -0.28 -9.36
C LYS A 114 -7.50 0.08 -9.42
N PHE A 115 -7.09 1.25 -8.90
CA PHE A 115 -5.69 1.68 -8.85
C PHE A 115 -4.87 0.72 -7.99
N HIS A 116 -5.37 0.36 -6.81
CA HIS A 116 -4.67 -0.52 -5.88
C HIS A 116 -4.68 -1.99 -6.34
N ARG A 117 -5.73 -2.44 -7.05
CA ARG A 117 -5.74 -3.76 -7.70
C ARG A 117 -4.64 -3.89 -8.75
N TRP A 118 -4.32 -2.83 -9.50
CA TRP A 118 -3.16 -2.81 -10.39
C TRP A 118 -1.83 -2.85 -9.65
N HIS A 119 -1.77 -2.33 -8.43
CA HIS A 119 -0.60 -2.49 -7.55
C HIS A 119 -0.37 -3.96 -7.15
N HIS A 120 -1.44 -4.67 -6.84
CA HIS A 120 -1.37 -6.09 -6.43
C HIS A 120 -1.28 -7.09 -7.58
N THR A 121 -1.30 -6.64 -8.84
CA THR A 121 -1.26 -7.55 -9.97
C THR A 121 0.03 -8.35 -10.05
N SER A 122 -0.07 -9.58 -10.56
CA SER A 122 1.08 -10.37 -10.98
C SER A 122 1.37 -10.25 -12.50
N GLU A 123 0.65 -9.41 -13.23
CA GLU A 123 0.92 -9.12 -14.64
C GLU A 123 2.16 -8.23 -14.79
N ASP A 124 3.04 -8.53 -15.75
CA ASP A 124 4.37 -7.90 -15.88
C ASP A 124 4.31 -6.38 -16.03
N GLU A 125 3.34 -5.88 -16.79
CA GLU A 125 3.17 -4.45 -17.03
C GLU A 125 2.73 -3.65 -15.80
N GLY A 126 2.14 -4.30 -14.80
CA GLY A 126 1.66 -3.69 -13.55
C GLY A 126 2.60 -3.86 -12.37
N LEU A 127 3.68 -4.64 -12.52
CA LEU A 127 4.64 -4.85 -11.43
C LEU A 127 5.35 -3.54 -11.04
N ASP A 128 5.54 -3.35 -9.75
CA ASP A 128 6.21 -2.17 -9.17
C ASP A 128 5.59 -0.83 -9.62
N LYS A 129 4.25 -0.79 -9.65
CA LYS A 129 3.44 0.39 -9.96
C LYS A 129 2.49 0.73 -8.80
N ASN A 130 1.97 1.97 -8.80
CA ASN A 130 0.86 2.42 -7.97
C ASN A 130 1.11 2.28 -6.46
N PHE A 131 2.18 2.89 -5.95
CA PHE A 131 2.58 2.79 -4.54
C PHE A 131 1.82 3.69 -3.57
N ALA A 132 1.16 4.77 -4.06
CA ALA A 132 0.43 5.69 -3.20
C ALA A 132 -0.75 5.00 -2.49
N GLY A 133 -0.91 5.28 -1.21
CA GLY A 133 -2.03 4.79 -0.41
C GLY A 133 -3.29 5.64 -0.54
N LEU A 134 -3.14 6.95 -0.80
CA LEU A 134 -4.25 7.89 -0.86
C LEU A 134 -4.18 8.81 -2.09
N LEU A 135 -3.00 9.32 -2.44
CA LEU A 135 -2.80 10.37 -3.45
C LEU A 135 -1.95 9.87 -4.63
N PRO A 136 -2.55 9.27 -5.67
CA PRO A 136 -1.86 8.77 -6.87
C PRO A 136 -1.02 9.82 -7.61
N ILE A 137 -1.19 11.10 -7.27
CA ILE A 137 -0.36 12.18 -7.82
C ILE A 137 1.13 11.91 -7.56
N PHE A 138 1.50 11.23 -6.47
CA PHE A 138 2.88 10.85 -6.21
C PHE A 138 3.37 9.81 -7.22
N ASP A 139 2.52 8.84 -7.59
CA ASP A 139 2.86 7.91 -8.68
C ASP A 139 3.00 8.60 -10.03
N VAL A 140 2.17 9.60 -10.30
CA VAL A 140 2.29 10.42 -11.52
C VAL A 140 3.61 11.19 -11.53
N VAL A 141 3.95 11.87 -10.43
CA VAL A 141 5.17 12.68 -10.31
C VAL A 141 6.44 11.82 -10.37
N PHE A 142 6.44 10.65 -9.73
CA PHE A 142 7.61 9.77 -9.64
C PHE A 142 7.60 8.64 -10.69
N GLY A 143 6.68 8.67 -11.67
CA GLY A 143 6.70 7.78 -12.84
C GLY A 143 6.26 6.34 -12.58
N THR A 144 5.50 6.09 -11.51
CA THR A 144 5.01 4.76 -11.14
C THR A 144 3.51 4.58 -11.37
N TYR A 145 2.81 5.58 -11.90
CA TYR A 145 1.37 5.51 -12.16
C TYR A 145 1.06 4.58 -13.35
N TYR A 146 0.20 3.58 -13.13
CA TYR A 146 -0.25 2.64 -14.14
C TYR A 146 -1.75 2.36 -14.03
N MET A 147 -2.54 2.84 -14.99
CA MET A 147 -4.00 2.66 -15.02
C MET A 147 -4.47 2.52 -16.49
N PRO A 148 -4.31 1.34 -17.11
CA PRO A 148 -4.71 1.15 -18.50
C PRO A 148 -6.22 1.30 -18.67
N LYS A 149 -6.63 1.97 -19.76
CA LYS A 149 -8.03 2.21 -20.08
C LYS A 149 -8.74 0.89 -20.40
N GLY A 150 -9.96 0.73 -19.91
CA GLY A 150 -10.83 -0.41 -20.24
C GLY A 150 -10.37 -1.77 -19.69
N ARG A 151 -9.27 -1.83 -18.94
CA ARG A 151 -8.72 -3.08 -18.39
C ARG A 151 -8.80 -3.12 -16.86
N LEU A 152 -8.96 -4.31 -16.32
CA LEU A 152 -8.74 -4.68 -14.93
C LEU A 152 -7.66 -5.75 -14.89
N PRO A 153 -6.84 -5.82 -13.83
CA PRO A 153 -5.90 -6.91 -13.66
C PRO A 153 -6.66 -8.23 -13.48
N GLN A 154 -6.15 -9.29 -14.09
CA GLN A 154 -6.78 -10.62 -14.09
C GLN A 154 -6.02 -11.61 -13.20
N ALA A 155 -4.76 -11.31 -12.85
CA ALA A 155 -3.91 -12.19 -12.07
C ALA A 155 -3.32 -11.45 -10.86
N PHE A 156 -3.37 -12.13 -9.71
CA PHE A 156 -2.84 -11.66 -8.43
C PHE A 156 -1.94 -12.73 -7.81
N GLY A 157 -1.28 -12.36 -6.72
CA GLY A 157 -0.35 -13.25 -6.02
C GLY A 157 1.08 -13.11 -6.54
N LEU A 158 1.93 -14.04 -6.14
CA LEU A 158 3.36 -14.02 -6.46
C LEU A 158 3.67 -14.96 -7.61
N LYS A 159 4.49 -14.53 -8.58
CA LYS A 159 4.90 -15.36 -9.73
C LYS A 159 5.91 -16.45 -9.35
N ASN A 160 6.90 -16.10 -8.55
CA ASN A 160 8.10 -16.93 -8.36
C ASN A 160 8.34 -17.33 -6.90
N GLU A 161 7.43 -17.00 -6.01
CA GLU A 161 7.57 -17.28 -4.59
C GLU A 161 6.31 -17.97 -4.06
N VAL A 162 6.49 -18.88 -3.11
CA VAL A 162 5.39 -19.52 -2.38
C VAL A 162 5.44 -19.08 -0.94
N ILE A 163 4.40 -18.39 -0.51
CA ILE A 163 4.22 -18.03 0.90
C ILE A 163 3.46 -19.17 1.60
N PRO A 164 3.95 -19.67 2.74
CA PRO A 164 3.24 -20.68 3.50
C PRO A 164 1.86 -20.21 3.97
N GLU A 165 0.88 -21.09 4.03
CA GLU A 165 -0.48 -20.74 4.49
C GLU A 165 -0.55 -20.52 6.01
N SER A 166 0.27 -21.23 6.79
CA SER A 166 0.27 -21.13 8.25
C SER A 166 0.80 -19.78 8.73
N PHE A 167 0.06 -19.12 9.62
CA PHE A 167 0.42 -17.83 10.23
C PHE A 167 1.86 -17.83 10.79
N TRP A 168 2.24 -18.83 11.59
CA TRP A 168 3.58 -18.91 12.17
C TRP A 168 4.67 -19.06 11.12
N ARG A 169 4.38 -19.79 10.03
CA ARG A 169 5.30 -19.93 8.91
C ARG A 169 5.42 -18.64 8.08
N GLN A 170 4.35 -17.85 7.96
CA GLN A 170 4.39 -16.53 7.35
C GLN A 170 5.24 -15.57 8.19
N LEU A 171 5.06 -15.57 9.51
CA LEU A 171 5.86 -14.75 10.42
C LEU A 171 7.37 -15.07 10.35
N ALA A 172 7.72 -16.35 10.18
CA ALA A 172 9.11 -16.79 10.04
C ALA A 172 9.66 -16.63 8.61
N TYR A 173 8.80 -16.40 7.61
CA TYR A 173 9.17 -16.41 6.19
C TYR A 173 10.29 -15.43 5.83
N PRO A 174 10.31 -14.17 6.29
CA PRO A 174 11.36 -13.20 5.95
C PRO A 174 12.76 -13.61 6.43
N PHE A 175 12.86 -14.50 7.40
CA PHE A 175 14.12 -14.91 8.04
C PHE A 175 14.68 -16.23 7.50
N ARG A 176 13.97 -16.89 6.57
CA ARG A 176 14.44 -18.14 5.97
C ARG A 176 15.59 -17.87 5.00
N ARG A 177 16.62 -18.75 5.04
CA ARG A 177 17.75 -18.70 4.12
C ARG A 177 17.32 -19.09 2.70
N GLU A 178 16.50 -20.13 2.57
CA GLU A 178 15.91 -20.58 1.31
C GLU A 178 14.40 -20.27 1.33
N ARG A 179 13.93 -19.57 0.31
CA ARG A 179 12.52 -19.30 0.12
C ARG A 179 11.99 -20.23 -0.97
N PRO A 180 10.89 -20.95 -0.72
CA PRO A 180 10.29 -21.79 -1.73
C PRO A 180 9.97 -20.98 -2.99
N ARG A 181 10.44 -21.43 -4.14
CA ARG A 181 10.11 -20.88 -5.45
C ARG A 181 9.16 -21.82 -6.16
N LEU A 182 8.28 -21.27 -6.99
CA LEU A 182 7.52 -22.08 -7.91
C LEU A 182 8.49 -22.67 -8.95
N PRO A 183 8.28 -23.94 -9.37
CA PRO A 183 9.03 -24.48 -10.48
C PRO A 183 8.82 -23.57 -11.69
N VAL A 184 9.91 -23.17 -12.34
CA VAL A 184 9.85 -22.46 -13.61
C VAL A 184 9.18 -23.42 -14.59
N SER A 185 7.97 -23.10 -15.06
CA SER A 185 7.34 -23.86 -16.13
C SER A 185 8.24 -23.76 -17.37
N ALA A 186 8.76 -24.91 -17.81
CA ALA A 186 9.52 -25.04 -19.05
C ALA A 186 8.66 -24.70 -20.26
#